data_76360cd5511978fb8104f3d40efd6d3a
#
_entry.id   76360cd5511978fb8104f3d40efd6d3a
#
_cell.length_a   1.000
_cell.length_b   1.000
_cell.length_c   1.000
_cell.angle_alpha   90.00
_cell.angle_beta   90.00
_cell.angle_gamma   90.00
#
_symmetry.space_group_name_H-M   'P 1'
#
loop_
_entity.id
_entity.type
_entity.pdbx_description
1 polymer ?
#
loop_
_entity_poly.entity_id
_entity_poly.type
_entity_poly.pdbx_seq_one_letter_code
_entity_poly.pdbx_strand_id
1 'polypeptide(L)'
;GIDIGLTEAGYEQIDAITDLVFDFIELLQASEPKAYLYDEAATVAELGFRFREQIPSIATVQSLAPNLMKYPAEDLLVAPYLLEDFDPKVIATYLSYLTEDNVLVTVAGPDIKGDTVEPWFDVAYELTPGVTRGEADGKPLALPAPNPFLPEDLELVSTETTQPTLLQSEDGINLYLATDTEFGVPRAMMHLSLRSTDGLISAEDRVRGMLYRNLVEDDLTALAYPAMLAGVSYGIAAPPAGFRVSLGGYHDKQLTLLQMVLSRLTSLEINPERFKVIKTELTQNIENSLKDRPYQQALGHLQDTLVSSAWPADVQLAALDEVTVDNLGAWRDAYFKQINVEAILVGNVTRSVADAVKRELQKTLKTATFEPQRPVITIANSPIEEILPIDHNDASMVFYLQNDDDTLAQTAKSQLLGHIIGPQYFSSLRTDQQLGYVVNASAMTFEQHSGLRFIIQSPSAPAAALHEKTLEFLTAQTERLANMTEDEYAENQQGLIAQLLEKDKNLGERAWRYWTDLDDGYTKFDRRRQLATAIEATNQSDLRQYLAQTLEKADSQYVLITSLGKLGATEAL
;
A
#
# COMPACT_ATOMS: atom_id res chain seq x y z
N GLY A 1 -5.15 -24.18 -7.80
CA GLY A 1 -5.58 -23.59 -9.07
C GLY A 1 -4.48 -22.70 -9.65
N ILE A 2 -4.60 -22.38 -10.92
CA ILE A 2 -3.75 -21.41 -11.63
C ILE A 2 -4.71 -20.34 -12.15
N ASP A 3 -4.44 -19.07 -11.82
CA ASP A 3 -5.20 -17.92 -12.32
C ASP A 3 -4.32 -17.14 -13.30
N ILE A 4 -4.83 -16.87 -14.49
CA ILE A 4 -4.10 -16.19 -15.57
C ILE A 4 -4.90 -14.98 -16.00
N GLY A 5 -4.38 -13.77 -15.73
CA GLY A 5 -4.93 -12.52 -16.28
C GLY A 5 -4.56 -12.38 -17.75
N LEU A 6 -5.56 -12.17 -18.60
CA LEU A 6 -5.37 -12.11 -20.05
C LEU A 6 -5.44 -10.66 -20.54
N THR A 7 -4.56 -10.32 -21.49
CA THR A 7 -4.73 -9.16 -22.37
C THR A 7 -5.75 -9.49 -23.46
N GLU A 8 -6.19 -8.51 -24.25
CA GLU A 8 -7.05 -8.77 -25.43
C GLU A 8 -6.44 -9.81 -26.36
N ALA A 9 -5.14 -9.69 -26.66
CA ALA A 9 -4.43 -10.66 -27.49
C ALA A 9 -4.33 -12.05 -26.84
N GLY A 10 -4.21 -12.11 -25.50
CA GLY A 10 -4.23 -13.38 -24.75
C GLY A 10 -5.64 -14.00 -24.75
N TYR A 11 -6.67 -13.18 -24.65
CA TYR A 11 -8.06 -13.64 -24.72
C TYR A 11 -8.42 -14.26 -26.08
N GLU A 12 -7.83 -13.76 -27.18
CA GLU A 12 -7.94 -14.37 -28.51
C GLU A 12 -7.17 -15.69 -28.65
N GLN A 13 -6.30 -16.04 -27.70
CA GLN A 13 -5.42 -17.21 -27.75
C GLN A 13 -5.57 -18.14 -26.52
N ILE A 14 -6.75 -18.23 -25.95
CA ILE A 14 -7.03 -19.03 -24.74
C ILE A 14 -6.60 -20.49 -24.92
N ASP A 15 -6.89 -21.09 -26.07
CA ASP A 15 -6.56 -22.49 -26.35
C ASP A 15 -5.02 -22.71 -26.39
N ALA A 16 -4.26 -21.77 -26.96
CA ALA A 16 -2.79 -21.83 -26.96
C ALA A 16 -2.20 -21.63 -25.55
N ILE A 17 -2.80 -20.76 -24.74
CA ILE A 17 -2.38 -20.57 -23.34
C ILE A 17 -2.69 -21.82 -22.52
N THR A 18 -3.83 -22.44 -22.75
CA THR A 18 -4.19 -23.72 -22.13
C THR A 18 -3.20 -24.82 -22.51
N ASP A 19 -2.78 -24.88 -23.79
CA ASP A 19 -1.76 -25.79 -24.27
C ASP A 19 -0.43 -25.61 -23.53
N LEU A 20 0.06 -24.38 -23.37
CA LEU A 20 1.29 -24.08 -22.61
C LEU A 20 1.23 -24.57 -21.16
N VAL A 21 0.07 -24.49 -20.50
CA VAL A 21 -0.10 -25.03 -19.15
C VAL A 21 0.06 -26.53 -19.13
N PHE A 22 -0.54 -27.24 -20.09
CA PHE A 22 -0.40 -28.70 -20.19
C PHE A 22 1.00 -29.12 -20.64
N ASP A 23 1.64 -28.40 -21.52
CA ASP A 23 3.04 -28.64 -21.90
C ASP A 23 3.97 -28.56 -20.68
N PHE A 24 3.74 -27.59 -19.77
CA PHE A 24 4.50 -27.50 -18.53
C PHE A 24 4.20 -28.67 -17.58
N ILE A 25 2.94 -29.11 -17.49
CA ILE A 25 2.55 -30.31 -16.72
C ILE A 25 3.23 -31.55 -17.31
N GLU A 26 3.26 -31.72 -18.61
CA GLU A 26 3.94 -32.81 -19.28
C GLU A 26 5.47 -32.80 -19.04
N LEU A 27 6.07 -31.60 -19.04
CA LEU A 27 7.48 -31.43 -18.64
C LEU A 27 7.74 -31.90 -17.22
N LEU A 28 6.84 -31.54 -16.27
CA LEU A 28 6.93 -31.98 -14.88
C LEU A 28 6.78 -33.51 -14.75
N GLN A 29 5.83 -34.10 -15.47
CA GLN A 29 5.57 -35.55 -15.45
C GLN A 29 6.71 -36.34 -16.10
N ALA A 30 7.31 -35.82 -17.18
CA ALA A 30 8.45 -36.43 -17.85
C ALA A 30 9.78 -36.27 -17.10
N SER A 31 9.85 -35.29 -16.19
CA SER A 31 11.03 -35.01 -15.40
C SER A 31 11.03 -35.83 -14.11
N GLU A 32 12.16 -36.42 -13.74
CA GLU A 32 12.30 -36.96 -12.38
C GLU A 32 12.16 -35.82 -11.35
N PRO A 33 11.35 -35.98 -10.29
CA PRO A 33 11.22 -34.98 -9.25
C PRO A 33 12.60 -34.61 -8.66
N LYS A 34 12.91 -33.30 -8.64
CA LYS A 34 14.21 -32.80 -8.20
C LYS A 34 14.22 -32.54 -6.71
N ALA A 35 15.13 -33.22 -5.98
CA ALA A 35 15.24 -33.06 -4.52
C ALA A 35 15.48 -31.60 -4.12
N TYR A 36 16.32 -30.86 -4.87
CA TYR A 36 16.61 -29.47 -4.51
C TYR A 36 15.37 -28.56 -4.46
N LEU A 37 14.36 -28.77 -5.32
CA LEU A 37 13.11 -27.98 -5.28
C LEU A 37 12.33 -28.25 -3.99
N TYR A 38 12.34 -29.49 -3.53
CA TYR A 38 11.73 -29.86 -2.28
C TYR A 38 12.50 -29.30 -1.07
N ASP A 39 13.84 -29.47 -1.07
CA ASP A 39 14.72 -29.04 0.00
C ASP A 39 14.66 -27.50 0.17
N GLU A 40 14.57 -26.74 -0.94
CA GLU A 40 14.37 -25.30 -0.92
C GLU A 40 13.05 -24.92 -0.27
N ALA A 41 11.95 -25.57 -0.67
CA ALA A 41 10.62 -25.32 -0.08
C ALA A 41 10.59 -25.66 1.42
N ALA A 42 11.23 -26.80 1.80
CA ALA A 42 11.34 -27.23 3.20
C ALA A 42 12.17 -26.22 4.03
N THR A 43 13.28 -25.74 3.49
CA THR A 43 14.12 -24.71 4.13
C THR A 43 13.33 -23.43 4.37
N VAL A 44 12.63 -22.94 3.36
CA VAL A 44 11.81 -21.71 3.48
C VAL A 44 10.70 -21.88 4.52
N ALA A 45 10.03 -23.04 4.53
CA ALA A 45 8.99 -23.35 5.50
C ALA A 45 9.53 -23.39 6.94
N GLU A 46 10.66 -24.11 7.17
CA GLU A 46 11.33 -24.15 8.47
C GLU A 46 11.72 -22.75 8.97
N LEU A 47 12.39 -21.97 8.12
CA LEU A 47 12.79 -20.60 8.46
C LEU A 47 11.60 -19.69 8.73
N GLY A 48 10.52 -19.86 7.97
CA GLY A 48 9.25 -19.15 8.17
C GLY A 48 8.63 -19.43 9.53
N PHE A 49 8.70 -20.66 10.00
CA PHE A 49 8.25 -21.05 11.33
C PHE A 49 9.19 -20.56 12.43
N ARG A 50 10.48 -20.81 12.28
CA ARG A 50 11.52 -20.49 13.28
C ARG A 50 11.63 -19.00 13.59
N PHE A 51 11.53 -18.15 12.56
CA PHE A 51 11.66 -16.71 12.66
C PHE A 51 10.31 -15.99 12.50
N ARG A 52 9.23 -16.61 12.99
CA ARG A 52 7.91 -16.00 12.97
C ARG A 52 7.82 -14.85 13.97
N GLU A 53 7.41 -13.70 13.48
CA GLU A 53 7.20 -12.51 14.28
C GLU A 53 5.75 -12.37 14.74
N GLN A 54 5.51 -11.47 15.69
CA GLN A 54 4.17 -11.18 16.16
C GLN A 54 3.38 -10.43 15.07
N ILE A 55 2.17 -10.89 14.84
CA ILE A 55 1.17 -10.25 13.97
C ILE A 55 -0.04 -9.81 14.81
N PRO A 56 -0.90 -8.92 14.29
CA PRO A 56 -2.14 -8.53 14.99
C PRO A 56 -2.97 -9.74 15.42
N SER A 57 -3.56 -9.66 16.62
CA SER A 57 -4.31 -10.80 17.22
C SER A 57 -5.43 -11.31 16.32
N ILE A 58 -6.13 -10.41 15.60
CA ILE A 58 -7.16 -10.80 14.64
C ILE A 58 -6.59 -11.64 13.48
N ALA A 59 -5.44 -11.27 12.94
CA ALA A 59 -4.77 -12.03 11.88
C ALA A 59 -4.32 -13.42 12.40
N THR A 60 -3.83 -13.48 13.65
CA THR A 60 -3.52 -14.76 14.32
C THR A 60 -4.72 -15.67 14.39
N VAL A 61 -5.87 -15.16 14.86
CA VAL A 61 -7.10 -15.95 14.96
C VAL A 61 -7.59 -16.39 13.58
N GLN A 62 -7.59 -15.48 12.61
CA GLN A 62 -8.01 -15.79 11.24
C GLN A 62 -7.11 -16.83 10.55
N SER A 63 -5.82 -16.88 10.87
CA SER A 63 -4.91 -17.88 10.33
C SER A 63 -5.05 -19.24 11.02
N LEU A 64 -5.32 -19.27 12.33
CA LEU A 64 -5.41 -20.50 13.09
C LEU A 64 -6.78 -21.18 13.01
N ALA A 65 -7.86 -20.42 12.93
CA ALA A 65 -9.22 -20.98 12.93
C ALA A 65 -9.48 -22.01 11.79
N PRO A 66 -9.07 -21.78 10.54
CA PRO A 66 -9.17 -22.78 9.48
C PRO A 66 -8.29 -24.02 9.73
N ASN A 67 -7.15 -23.85 10.41
CA ASN A 67 -6.23 -24.95 10.70
C ASN A 67 -6.82 -25.94 11.70
N LEU A 68 -7.71 -25.49 12.62
CA LEU A 68 -8.45 -26.36 13.53
C LEU A 68 -9.30 -27.42 12.82
N MET A 69 -9.69 -27.15 11.57
CA MET A 69 -10.45 -28.10 10.75
C MET A 69 -9.56 -29.11 10.02
N LYS A 70 -8.25 -28.89 9.97
CA LYS A 70 -7.31 -29.68 9.17
C LYS A 70 -6.31 -30.46 10.02
N TYR A 71 -5.91 -29.91 11.17
CA TYR A 71 -4.83 -30.44 11.99
C TYR A 71 -5.25 -30.67 13.43
N PRO A 72 -4.62 -31.64 14.15
CA PRO A 72 -4.77 -31.78 15.60
C PRO A 72 -4.39 -30.49 16.34
N ALA A 73 -5.00 -30.27 17.51
CA ALA A 73 -4.79 -29.04 18.28
C ALA A 73 -3.32 -28.80 18.67
N GLU A 74 -2.58 -29.86 18.95
CA GLU A 74 -1.14 -29.83 19.28
C GLU A 74 -0.26 -29.40 18.12
N ASP A 75 -0.71 -29.62 16.88
CA ASP A 75 0.09 -29.36 15.68
C ASP A 75 -0.29 -28.04 14.96
N LEU A 76 -1.32 -27.32 15.44
CA LEU A 76 -1.88 -26.13 14.79
C LEU A 76 -0.86 -25.08 14.36
N LEU A 77 0.20 -24.90 15.16
CA LEU A 77 1.20 -23.87 14.91
C LEU A 77 2.29 -24.33 13.94
N VAL A 78 2.60 -25.62 13.92
CA VAL A 78 3.74 -26.16 13.20
C VAL A 78 3.33 -26.89 11.91
N ALA A 79 2.17 -27.56 11.90
CA ALA A 79 1.75 -28.39 10.77
C ALA A 79 1.76 -27.68 9.40
N PRO A 80 1.40 -26.39 9.27
CA PRO A 80 1.47 -25.70 7.98
C PRO A 80 2.89 -25.53 7.43
N TYR A 81 3.90 -25.73 8.26
CA TYR A 81 5.33 -25.55 7.92
C TYR A 81 6.10 -26.88 7.87
N LEU A 82 5.49 -27.98 8.30
CA LEU A 82 6.12 -29.27 8.25
C LEU A 82 6.07 -29.85 6.83
N LEU A 83 7.23 -29.96 6.22
CA LEU A 83 7.43 -30.79 5.05
C LEU A 83 8.15 -32.06 5.51
N GLU A 84 7.53 -33.22 5.23
CA GLU A 84 8.13 -34.53 5.54
C GLU A 84 9.32 -34.83 4.63
N ASP A 85 9.91 -36.02 4.72
CA ASP A 85 11.02 -36.41 3.88
C ASP A 85 10.63 -36.41 2.38
N PHE A 86 11.57 -36.03 1.54
CA PHE A 86 11.40 -36.05 0.08
C PHE A 86 11.03 -37.45 -0.42
N ASP A 87 9.84 -37.60 -0.97
CA ASP A 87 9.39 -38.83 -1.63
C ASP A 87 9.01 -38.56 -3.10
N PRO A 88 9.91 -38.88 -4.04
CA PRO A 88 9.65 -38.67 -5.46
C PRO A 88 8.46 -39.48 -6.00
N LYS A 89 8.09 -40.60 -5.35
CA LYS A 89 6.93 -41.41 -5.78
C LYS A 89 5.62 -40.74 -5.41
N VAL A 90 5.54 -40.11 -4.25
CA VAL A 90 4.37 -39.33 -3.83
C VAL A 90 4.18 -38.15 -4.79
N ILE A 91 5.26 -37.42 -5.09
CA ILE A 91 5.20 -36.29 -6.04
C ILE A 91 4.74 -36.78 -7.43
N ALA A 92 5.35 -37.85 -7.95
CA ALA A 92 4.95 -38.41 -9.24
C ALA A 92 3.48 -38.88 -9.25
N THR A 93 2.98 -39.42 -8.13
CA THR A 93 1.58 -39.81 -7.98
C THR A 93 0.66 -38.59 -8.08
N TYR A 94 0.96 -37.49 -7.38
CA TYR A 94 0.16 -36.27 -7.49
C TYR A 94 0.23 -35.66 -8.90
N LEU A 95 1.39 -35.62 -9.51
CA LEU A 95 1.54 -35.14 -10.90
C LEU A 95 0.70 -35.95 -11.89
N SER A 96 0.55 -37.27 -11.67
CA SER A 96 -0.25 -38.13 -12.55
C SER A 96 -1.77 -37.81 -12.54
N TYR A 97 -2.26 -37.07 -11.54
CA TYR A 97 -3.64 -36.59 -11.51
C TYR A 97 -3.85 -35.28 -12.31
N LEU A 98 -2.80 -34.60 -12.71
CA LEU A 98 -2.88 -33.37 -13.51
C LEU A 98 -3.06 -33.76 -14.99
N THR A 99 -4.29 -34.02 -15.39
CA THR A 99 -4.65 -34.47 -16.74
C THR A 99 -5.80 -33.63 -17.29
N GLU A 100 -5.98 -33.66 -18.62
CA GLU A 100 -7.09 -32.99 -19.29
C GLU A 100 -8.47 -33.47 -18.82
N ASP A 101 -8.57 -34.75 -18.42
CA ASP A 101 -9.81 -35.34 -17.91
C ASP A 101 -10.11 -34.96 -16.44
N ASN A 102 -9.15 -34.37 -15.75
CA ASN A 102 -9.26 -34.03 -14.32
C ASN A 102 -8.95 -32.53 -14.06
N VAL A 103 -9.44 -31.66 -14.93
CA VAL A 103 -9.27 -30.21 -14.82
C VAL A 103 -10.62 -29.51 -15.03
N LEU A 104 -10.80 -28.37 -14.39
CA LEU A 104 -11.83 -27.39 -14.71
C LEU A 104 -11.13 -26.14 -15.20
N VAL A 105 -11.38 -25.75 -16.45
CA VAL A 105 -10.92 -24.48 -17.01
C VAL A 105 -12.09 -23.51 -16.99
N THR A 106 -11.93 -22.41 -16.26
CA THR A 106 -12.91 -21.33 -16.21
C THR A 106 -12.38 -20.15 -17.00
N VAL A 107 -13.16 -19.70 -17.97
CA VAL A 107 -12.86 -18.50 -18.77
C VAL A 107 -13.91 -17.44 -18.45
N ALA A 108 -13.47 -16.25 -18.06
CA ALA A 108 -14.33 -15.10 -17.87
C ALA A 108 -13.96 -13.99 -18.88
N GLY A 109 -14.95 -13.45 -19.55
CA GLY A 109 -14.76 -12.39 -20.54
C GLY A 109 -16.07 -11.69 -20.90
N PRO A 110 -16.01 -10.49 -21.49
CA PRO A 110 -17.19 -9.67 -21.77
C PRO A 110 -18.12 -10.27 -22.83
N ASP A 111 -17.60 -11.09 -23.75
CA ASP A 111 -18.32 -11.64 -24.88
C ASP A 111 -18.85 -13.06 -24.64
N ILE A 112 -18.60 -13.64 -23.47
CA ILE A 112 -19.07 -14.98 -23.15
C ILE A 112 -20.58 -14.95 -22.94
N LYS A 113 -21.27 -15.76 -23.75
CA LYS A 113 -22.73 -15.96 -23.65
C LYS A 113 -22.98 -17.36 -23.16
N GLY A 114 -23.67 -17.48 -22.04
CA GLY A 114 -24.10 -18.76 -21.53
C GLY A 114 -25.56 -19.05 -21.82
N ASP A 115 -25.92 -20.32 -21.84
CA ASP A 115 -27.31 -20.81 -21.94
C ASP A 115 -27.96 -21.02 -20.57
N THR A 116 -27.16 -20.95 -19.52
CA THR A 116 -27.55 -21.12 -18.12
C THR A 116 -27.16 -19.88 -17.31
N VAL A 117 -28.02 -19.51 -16.33
CA VAL A 117 -27.77 -18.34 -15.48
C VAL A 117 -27.59 -18.82 -14.03
N GLU A 118 -26.49 -18.41 -13.41
CA GLU A 118 -26.25 -18.62 -11.99
C GLU A 118 -27.19 -17.73 -11.16
N PRO A 119 -28.02 -18.29 -10.24
CA PRO A 119 -29.16 -17.57 -9.66
C PRO A 119 -28.80 -16.52 -8.61
N TRP A 120 -27.59 -16.49 -8.06
CA TRP A 120 -27.19 -15.57 -7.00
C TRP A 120 -26.54 -14.27 -7.52
N PHE A 121 -25.74 -14.40 -8.57
CA PHE A 121 -25.02 -13.26 -9.17
C PHE A 121 -25.54 -12.88 -10.54
N ASP A 122 -26.55 -13.60 -11.06
CA ASP A 122 -27.16 -13.38 -12.39
C ASP A 122 -26.12 -13.45 -13.53
N VAL A 123 -25.15 -14.35 -13.40
CA VAL A 123 -24.07 -14.55 -14.36
C VAL A 123 -24.42 -15.67 -15.32
N ALA A 124 -24.45 -15.36 -16.61
CA ALA A 124 -24.64 -16.35 -17.66
C ALA A 124 -23.36 -17.18 -17.86
N TYR A 125 -23.51 -18.49 -17.94
CA TYR A 125 -22.41 -19.41 -18.20
C TYR A 125 -22.83 -20.57 -19.11
N GLU A 126 -21.84 -21.19 -19.74
CA GLU A 126 -21.96 -22.45 -20.48
C GLU A 126 -20.94 -23.44 -19.95
N LEU A 127 -21.34 -24.70 -19.78
CA LEU A 127 -20.46 -25.77 -19.39
C LEU A 127 -20.28 -26.76 -20.55
N THR A 128 -19.10 -26.75 -21.15
CA THR A 128 -18.71 -27.67 -22.24
C THR A 128 -17.82 -28.79 -21.71
N PRO A 129 -18.08 -30.06 -22.07
CA PRO A 129 -17.20 -31.17 -21.72
C PRO A 129 -15.87 -31.10 -22.47
N GLY A 130 -14.77 -31.47 -21.77
CA GLY A 130 -13.44 -31.52 -22.34
C GLY A 130 -12.70 -30.19 -22.29
N VAL A 131 -11.45 -30.21 -22.65
CA VAL A 131 -10.55 -29.04 -22.74
C VAL A 131 -10.06 -28.91 -24.16
N THR A 132 -10.09 -27.71 -24.71
CA THR A 132 -9.51 -27.42 -26.01
C THR A 132 -8.06 -26.98 -25.82
N ARG A 133 -7.14 -27.61 -26.55
CA ARG A 133 -5.73 -27.20 -26.66
C ARG A 133 -5.48 -26.66 -28.04
N GLY A 134 -4.73 -25.58 -28.14
CA GLY A 134 -4.25 -25.01 -29.39
C GLY A 134 -2.79 -25.38 -29.65
N GLU A 135 -2.19 -24.79 -30.68
CA GLU A 135 -0.75 -24.81 -30.87
C GLU A 135 -0.14 -23.53 -30.29
N ALA A 136 0.76 -23.70 -29.34
CA ALA A 136 1.48 -22.57 -28.72
C ALA A 136 2.84 -22.38 -29.37
N ASP A 137 3.06 -21.23 -30.00
CA ASP A 137 4.40 -20.77 -30.41
C ASP A 137 5.14 -20.23 -29.17
N GLY A 138 5.74 -21.12 -28.36
CA GLY A 138 6.38 -20.78 -27.10
C GLY A 138 7.90 -20.97 -27.12
N LYS A 139 8.58 -20.27 -26.19
CA LYS A 139 9.96 -20.59 -25.83
C LYS A 139 10.00 -21.97 -25.17
N PRO A 140 11.10 -22.76 -25.33
CA PRO A 140 11.23 -24.02 -24.63
C PRO A 140 11.03 -23.85 -23.12
N LEU A 141 10.10 -24.63 -22.56
CA LEU A 141 9.85 -24.67 -21.13
C LEU A 141 11.00 -25.39 -20.41
N ALA A 142 11.34 -24.93 -19.21
CA ALA A 142 12.39 -25.53 -18.40
C ALA A 142 12.01 -25.48 -16.92
N LEU A 143 12.52 -26.44 -16.14
CA LEU A 143 12.43 -26.40 -14.70
C LEU A 143 13.25 -25.22 -14.15
N PRO A 144 12.84 -24.61 -13.03
CA PRO A 144 13.61 -23.53 -12.40
C PRO A 144 14.99 -24.05 -11.95
N ALA A 145 16.01 -23.20 -12.05
CA ALA A 145 17.32 -23.47 -11.48
C ALA A 145 17.28 -23.34 -9.94
N PRO A 146 18.30 -23.87 -9.23
CA PRO A 146 18.43 -23.63 -7.78
C PRO A 146 18.35 -22.15 -7.42
N ASN A 147 17.62 -21.85 -6.36
CA ASN A 147 17.31 -20.47 -5.96
C ASN A 147 18.53 -19.78 -5.31
N PRO A 148 19.13 -18.75 -5.93
CA PRO A 148 20.31 -18.08 -5.40
C PRO A 148 20.01 -17.17 -4.19
N PHE A 149 18.75 -16.95 -3.86
CA PHE A 149 18.32 -16.07 -2.77
C PHE A 149 18.03 -16.81 -1.47
N LEU A 150 18.15 -18.13 -1.42
CA LEU A 150 18.02 -18.84 -0.14
C LEU A 150 19.02 -18.27 0.87
N PRO A 151 18.56 -17.95 2.11
CA PRO A 151 19.45 -17.40 3.11
C PRO A 151 20.47 -18.44 3.57
N GLU A 152 21.74 -18.05 3.57
CA GLU A 152 22.88 -18.83 4.02
C GLU A 152 23.42 -18.34 5.37
N ASP A 153 23.31 -17.02 5.62
CA ASP A 153 23.70 -16.39 6.89
C ASP A 153 22.46 -16.06 7.73
N LEU A 154 22.34 -16.75 8.86
CA LEU A 154 21.26 -16.57 9.85
C LEU A 154 21.79 -16.05 11.18
N GLU A 155 23.09 -15.67 11.25
CA GLU A 155 23.69 -15.17 12.48
C GLU A 155 23.07 -13.81 12.87
N LEU A 156 22.77 -13.68 14.16
CA LEU A 156 22.24 -12.43 14.70
C LEU A 156 23.38 -11.52 15.15
N VAL A 157 23.26 -10.25 14.78
CA VAL A 157 24.18 -9.22 15.30
C VAL A 157 24.05 -9.10 16.81
N SER A 158 25.18 -8.88 17.50
CA SER A 158 25.23 -8.78 18.97
C SER A 158 25.17 -7.35 19.51
N THR A 159 25.25 -6.35 18.63
CA THR A 159 25.28 -4.93 19.02
C THR A 159 23.97 -4.27 18.60
N GLU A 160 23.28 -3.67 19.54
CA GLU A 160 22.03 -2.95 19.34
C GLU A 160 22.27 -1.44 19.30
N THR A 161 21.49 -0.74 18.48
CA THR A 161 21.33 0.72 18.52
C THR A 161 19.90 1.06 18.93
N THR A 162 19.75 1.90 19.95
CA THR A 162 18.42 2.26 20.49
C THR A 162 17.58 3.13 19.54
N GLN A 163 18.22 3.80 18.60
CA GLN A 163 17.60 4.66 17.58
C GLN A 163 18.44 4.68 16.30
N PRO A 164 17.86 5.01 15.14
CA PRO A 164 18.63 5.19 13.92
C PRO A 164 19.70 6.26 14.07
N THR A 165 20.90 5.95 13.60
CA THR A 165 22.05 6.84 13.63
C THR A 165 22.42 7.21 12.19
N LEU A 166 22.60 8.51 11.94
CA LEU A 166 23.14 8.97 10.65
C LEU A 166 24.60 8.51 10.55
N LEU A 167 24.86 7.59 9.64
CA LEU A 167 26.22 7.12 9.37
C LEU A 167 26.98 8.05 8.46
N GLN A 168 26.26 8.71 7.56
CA GLN A 168 26.84 9.52 6.53
C GLN A 168 25.85 10.53 5.96
N SER A 169 26.37 11.75 5.67
CA SER A 169 25.70 12.82 4.94
C SER A 169 26.73 13.45 4.00
N GLU A 170 27.01 12.80 2.87
CA GLU A 170 28.00 13.23 1.88
C GLU A 170 27.49 12.93 0.48
N ASP A 171 27.91 13.75 -0.47
CA ASP A 171 27.66 13.55 -1.91
C ASP A 171 26.17 13.29 -2.27
N GLY A 172 25.23 13.88 -1.53
CA GLY A 172 23.81 13.71 -1.78
C GLY A 172 23.22 12.39 -1.27
N ILE A 173 23.92 11.68 -0.38
CA ILE A 173 23.42 10.48 0.29
C ILE A 173 23.37 10.72 1.81
N ASN A 174 22.18 10.62 2.39
CA ASN A 174 21.94 10.52 3.80
C ASN A 174 21.60 9.05 4.13
N LEU A 175 22.48 8.36 4.86
CA LEU A 175 22.30 6.96 5.21
C LEU A 175 22.20 6.79 6.71
N TYR A 176 21.07 6.25 7.17
CA TYR A 176 20.80 5.92 8.57
C TYR A 176 20.87 4.42 8.81
N LEU A 177 21.32 4.04 10.00
CA LEU A 177 21.39 2.66 10.45
C LEU A 177 20.75 2.51 11.83
N ALA A 178 19.86 1.53 11.96
CA ALA A 178 19.34 1.03 13.23
C ALA A 178 19.55 -0.48 13.32
N THR A 179 20.60 -0.91 14.00
CA THR A 179 20.80 -2.34 14.30
C THR A 179 19.84 -2.75 15.39
N ASP A 180 18.94 -3.70 15.11
CA ASP A 180 17.87 -4.14 15.99
C ASP A 180 18.06 -5.61 16.37
N THR A 181 18.07 -5.89 17.67
CA THR A 181 18.20 -7.24 18.22
C THR A 181 16.95 -7.67 19.01
N GLU A 182 15.96 -6.77 19.20
CA GLU A 182 14.79 -7.03 20.04
C GLU A 182 13.91 -8.14 19.47
N PHE A 183 13.73 -8.16 18.14
CA PHE A 183 12.88 -9.18 17.50
C PHE A 183 13.58 -10.53 17.29
N GLY A 184 14.91 -10.60 17.40
CA GLY A 184 15.67 -11.85 17.31
C GLY A 184 15.52 -12.59 15.98
N VAL A 185 15.37 -11.86 14.88
CA VAL A 185 15.21 -12.42 13.54
C VAL A 185 16.37 -12.03 12.62
N PRO A 186 16.88 -12.93 11.75
CA PRO A 186 17.95 -12.63 10.80
C PRO A 186 17.41 -11.87 9.59
N ARG A 187 16.59 -10.87 9.84
CA ARG A 187 15.92 -10.05 8.84
C ARG A 187 16.32 -8.60 8.93
N ALA A 188 16.19 -7.91 7.81
CA ALA A 188 16.38 -6.47 7.71
C ALA A 188 15.29 -5.84 6.86
N MET A 189 15.09 -4.55 7.09
CA MET A 189 14.26 -3.68 6.25
C MET A 189 15.14 -2.55 5.75
N MET A 190 15.02 -2.23 4.47
CA MET A 190 15.73 -1.15 3.82
C MET A 190 14.73 -0.26 3.10
N HIS A 191 14.76 1.04 3.36
CA HIS A 191 13.94 2.02 2.65
C HIS A 191 14.85 3.09 2.07
N LEU A 192 14.63 3.42 0.82
CA LEU A 192 15.37 4.45 0.08
C LEU A 192 14.37 5.38 -0.61
N SER A 193 14.62 6.69 -0.54
CA SER A 193 13.99 7.69 -1.38
C SER A 193 15.02 8.21 -2.38
N LEU A 194 14.68 8.14 -3.66
CA LEU A 194 15.51 8.58 -4.78
C LEU A 194 14.83 9.82 -5.40
N ARG A 195 15.29 10.99 -5.00
CA ARG A 195 14.66 12.26 -5.33
C ARG A 195 15.44 12.99 -6.42
N SER A 196 14.77 13.39 -7.49
CA SER A 196 15.32 14.34 -8.46
C SER A 196 15.05 15.79 -8.01
N THR A 197 15.62 16.76 -8.69
CA THR A 197 15.42 18.20 -8.38
C THR A 197 13.95 18.59 -8.40
N ASP A 198 13.23 18.14 -9.43
CA ASP A 198 11.85 18.54 -9.70
C ASP A 198 10.81 17.57 -9.11
N GLY A 199 11.27 16.38 -8.64
CA GLY A 199 10.39 15.34 -8.12
C GLY A 199 9.43 14.77 -9.19
N LEU A 200 8.27 14.32 -8.74
CA LEU A 200 7.14 13.87 -9.57
C LEU A 200 5.91 14.76 -9.26
N ILE A 201 6.12 16.08 -9.28
CA ILE A 201 5.13 17.06 -8.82
C ILE A 201 4.15 17.44 -9.92
N SER A 202 4.62 17.66 -11.16
CA SER A 202 3.72 17.97 -12.29
C SER A 202 2.88 16.76 -12.68
N ALA A 203 1.74 16.98 -13.34
CA ALA A 203 0.89 15.90 -13.83
C ALA A 203 1.66 14.98 -14.80
N GLU A 204 2.45 15.57 -15.69
CA GLU A 204 3.26 14.86 -16.68
C GLU A 204 4.33 13.99 -16.01
N ASP A 205 5.07 14.53 -15.03
CA ASP A 205 6.09 13.76 -14.32
C ASP A 205 5.46 12.69 -13.43
N ARG A 206 4.30 12.99 -12.85
CA ARG A 206 3.53 12.04 -12.05
C ARG A 206 3.14 10.80 -12.85
N VAL A 207 2.52 10.97 -14.01
CA VAL A 207 2.09 9.84 -14.84
C VAL A 207 3.27 9.11 -15.47
N ARG A 208 4.34 9.82 -15.86
CA ARG A 208 5.58 9.20 -16.33
C ARG A 208 6.23 8.36 -15.23
N GLY A 209 6.30 8.87 -14.00
CA GLY A 209 6.81 8.14 -12.85
C GLY A 209 6.00 6.88 -12.55
N MET A 210 4.67 6.95 -12.59
CA MET A 210 3.78 5.80 -12.39
C MET A 210 3.95 4.76 -13.50
N LEU A 211 3.93 5.19 -14.77
CA LEU A 211 4.10 4.28 -15.91
C LEU A 211 5.48 3.63 -15.90
N TYR A 212 6.52 4.40 -15.66
CA TYR A 212 7.89 3.88 -15.60
C TYR A 212 8.09 2.88 -14.45
N ARG A 213 7.54 3.18 -13.26
CA ARG A 213 7.52 2.24 -12.15
C ARG A 213 6.88 0.91 -12.55
N ASN A 214 5.69 0.94 -13.19
CA ASN A 214 4.98 -0.27 -13.60
C ASN A 214 5.80 -1.09 -14.62
N LEU A 215 6.47 -0.43 -15.57
CA LEU A 215 7.36 -1.09 -16.52
C LEU A 215 8.58 -1.74 -15.86
N VAL A 216 9.15 -1.10 -14.85
CA VAL A 216 10.27 -1.67 -14.08
C VAL A 216 9.80 -2.88 -13.26
N GLU A 217 8.64 -2.80 -12.62
CA GLU A 217 8.06 -3.91 -11.86
C GLU A 217 7.72 -5.10 -12.77
N ASP A 218 7.18 -4.84 -13.96
CA ASP A 218 6.90 -5.87 -14.96
C ASP A 218 8.17 -6.62 -15.38
N ASP A 219 9.26 -5.91 -15.71
CA ASP A 219 10.55 -6.50 -16.07
C ASP A 219 11.19 -7.26 -14.90
N LEU A 220 11.03 -6.77 -13.68
CA LEU A 220 11.57 -7.39 -12.46
C LEU A 220 10.80 -8.64 -12.02
N THR A 221 9.54 -8.81 -12.42
CA THR A 221 8.68 -9.89 -11.92
C THR A 221 9.34 -11.27 -12.03
N ALA A 222 9.81 -11.65 -13.21
CA ALA A 222 10.46 -12.95 -13.41
C ALA A 222 11.84 -13.04 -12.73
N LEU A 223 12.58 -11.92 -12.66
CA LEU A 223 13.93 -11.87 -12.12
C LEU A 223 13.93 -11.92 -10.57
N ALA A 224 12.97 -11.27 -9.94
CA ALA A 224 12.86 -11.17 -8.48
C ALA A 224 11.98 -12.27 -7.86
N TYR A 225 11.25 -13.04 -8.67
CA TYR A 225 10.41 -14.13 -8.17
C TYR A 225 11.17 -15.14 -7.27
N PRO A 226 12.38 -15.59 -7.61
CA PRO A 226 13.15 -16.44 -6.71
C PRO A 226 13.46 -15.79 -5.35
N ALA A 227 13.71 -14.46 -5.32
CA ALA A 227 13.93 -13.76 -4.06
C ALA A 227 12.68 -13.78 -3.18
N MET A 228 11.51 -13.54 -3.77
CA MET A 228 10.22 -13.60 -3.07
C MET A 228 9.97 -14.99 -2.48
N LEU A 229 10.22 -16.07 -3.23
CA LEU A 229 10.10 -17.45 -2.74
C LEU A 229 11.04 -17.72 -1.56
N ALA A 230 12.22 -17.11 -1.54
CA ALA A 230 13.22 -17.24 -0.46
C ALA A 230 12.97 -16.29 0.73
N GLY A 231 11.84 -15.57 0.77
CA GLY A 231 11.50 -14.64 1.83
C GLY A 231 12.27 -13.33 1.81
N VAL A 232 12.74 -12.90 0.62
CA VAL A 232 13.32 -11.57 0.37
C VAL A 232 12.46 -10.84 -0.65
N SER A 233 11.94 -9.68 -0.29
CA SER A 233 10.99 -8.92 -1.11
C SER A 233 11.51 -7.52 -1.43
N TYR A 234 10.96 -6.92 -2.48
CA TYR A 234 11.15 -5.52 -2.82
C TYR A 234 9.80 -4.85 -3.11
N GLY A 235 9.80 -3.53 -3.09
CA GLY A 235 8.71 -2.70 -3.58
C GLY A 235 9.25 -1.41 -4.18
N ILE A 236 8.62 -0.95 -5.24
CA ILE A 236 8.91 0.34 -5.86
C ILE A 236 7.63 1.17 -5.82
N ALA A 237 7.73 2.39 -5.32
CA ALA A 237 6.65 3.37 -5.37
C ALA A 237 7.15 4.65 -6.05
N ALA A 238 6.23 5.42 -6.61
CA ALA A 238 6.52 6.69 -7.24
C ALA A 238 5.69 7.81 -6.58
N PRO A 239 5.90 8.13 -5.27
CA PRO A 239 5.22 9.27 -4.65
C PRO A 239 5.69 10.59 -5.26
N PRO A 240 4.98 11.71 -4.99
CA PRO A 240 5.35 13.01 -5.56
C PRO A 240 6.79 13.45 -5.31
N ALA A 241 7.36 13.09 -4.16
CA ALA A 241 8.74 13.45 -3.82
C ALA A 241 9.81 12.70 -4.65
N GLY A 242 9.44 11.63 -5.38
CA GLY A 242 10.37 10.83 -6.18
C GLY A 242 10.17 9.33 -6.02
N PHE A 243 11.07 8.52 -6.58
CA PHE A 243 10.97 7.06 -6.41
C PHE A 243 11.34 6.64 -5.00
N ARG A 244 10.56 5.69 -4.49
CA ARG A 244 10.84 5.02 -3.21
C ARG A 244 11.09 3.54 -3.49
N VAL A 245 12.22 3.02 -2.98
CA VAL A 245 12.57 1.60 -3.06
C VAL A 245 12.57 1.04 -1.64
N SER A 246 11.90 -0.07 -1.44
CA SER A 246 11.90 -0.81 -0.17
C SER A 246 12.36 -2.25 -0.39
N LEU A 247 13.15 -2.78 0.53
CA LEU A 247 13.51 -4.19 0.58
C LEU A 247 13.22 -4.73 1.98
N GLY A 248 12.82 -6.00 2.06
CA GLY A 248 12.52 -6.65 3.33
C GLY A 248 12.81 -8.13 3.30
N GLY A 249 12.98 -8.76 4.45
CA GLY A 249 13.23 -10.19 4.59
C GLY A 249 14.63 -10.53 5.07
N TYR A 250 15.12 -11.74 4.74
CA TYR A 250 16.44 -12.21 5.19
C TYR A 250 17.56 -11.29 4.68
N HIS A 251 18.46 -10.91 5.60
CA HIS A 251 19.38 -9.78 5.39
C HIS A 251 20.52 -10.06 4.40
N ASP A 252 21.01 -11.30 4.32
CA ASP A 252 22.24 -11.65 3.59
C ASP A 252 22.11 -11.51 2.07
N LYS A 253 20.90 -11.66 1.50
CA LYS A 253 20.66 -11.56 0.05
C LYS A 253 20.09 -10.22 -0.42
N GLN A 254 19.80 -9.30 0.50
CA GLN A 254 19.17 -8.02 0.15
C GLN A 254 20.03 -7.12 -0.73
N LEU A 255 21.36 -7.13 -0.54
CA LEU A 255 22.26 -6.34 -1.39
C LEU A 255 22.22 -6.78 -2.86
N THR A 256 22.13 -8.10 -3.11
CA THR A 256 21.98 -8.66 -4.46
C THR A 256 20.67 -8.21 -5.10
N LEU A 257 19.57 -8.25 -4.33
CA LEU A 257 18.27 -7.78 -4.81
C LEU A 257 18.26 -6.26 -5.06
N LEU A 258 18.89 -5.46 -4.16
CA LEU A 258 19.05 -4.02 -4.35
C LEU A 258 19.77 -3.69 -5.66
N GLN A 259 20.87 -4.38 -5.95
CA GLN A 259 21.64 -4.21 -7.20
C GLN A 259 20.78 -4.46 -8.43
N MET A 260 19.97 -5.51 -8.40
CA MET A 260 19.05 -5.85 -9.48
C MET A 260 17.98 -4.75 -9.66
N VAL A 261 17.32 -4.33 -8.58
CA VAL A 261 16.28 -3.30 -8.59
C VAL A 261 16.83 -1.96 -9.07
N LEU A 262 17.96 -1.49 -8.53
CA LEU A 262 18.57 -0.22 -8.94
C LEU A 262 19.02 -0.24 -10.39
N SER A 263 19.60 -1.35 -10.86
CA SER A 263 20.01 -1.50 -12.27
C SER A 263 18.81 -1.35 -13.20
N ARG A 264 17.69 -2.01 -12.90
CA ARG A 264 16.48 -1.89 -13.74
C ARG A 264 15.85 -0.52 -13.63
N LEU A 265 15.74 0.03 -12.42
CA LEU A 265 15.15 1.35 -12.20
C LEU A 265 15.90 2.47 -12.93
N THR A 266 17.24 2.37 -13.06
CA THR A 266 18.04 3.41 -13.70
C THR A 266 18.25 3.23 -15.20
N SER A 267 18.13 2.01 -15.73
CA SER A 267 18.56 1.69 -17.10
C SER A 267 17.67 0.68 -17.81
N LEU A 268 16.39 0.57 -17.46
CA LEU A 268 15.45 -0.31 -18.17
C LEU A 268 15.40 0.03 -19.67
N GLU A 269 15.63 -0.93 -20.53
CA GLU A 269 15.31 -0.83 -21.95
C GLU A 269 13.81 -1.05 -22.13
N ILE A 270 13.09 0.00 -22.55
CA ILE A 270 11.64 -0.04 -22.66
C ILE A 270 11.22 -0.87 -23.87
N ASN A 271 10.61 -2.03 -23.63
CA ASN A 271 10.03 -2.85 -24.69
C ASN A 271 8.73 -2.20 -25.19
N PRO A 272 8.58 -1.87 -26.50
CA PRO A 272 7.40 -1.19 -27.02
C PRO A 272 6.08 -1.95 -26.84
N GLU A 273 6.10 -3.27 -26.93
CA GLU A 273 4.88 -4.08 -26.73
C GLU A 273 4.45 -4.06 -25.26
N ARG A 274 5.41 -4.25 -24.34
CA ARG A 274 5.09 -4.16 -22.91
C ARG A 274 4.65 -2.74 -22.52
N PHE A 275 5.29 -1.71 -23.10
CA PHE A 275 4.86 -0.33 -22.90
C PHE A 275 3.39 -0.12 -23.26
N LYS A 276 2.94 -0.64 -24.38
CA LYS A 276 1.55 -0.52 -24.82
C LYS A 276 0.59 -1.17 -23.81
N VAL A 277 0.91 -2.39 -23.37
CA VAL A 277 0.09 -3.13 -22.40
C VAL A 277 0.03 -2.38 -21.07
N ILE A 278 1.17 -2.03 -20.49
CA ILE A 278 1.25 -1.37 -19.19
C ILE A 278 0.64 0.04 -19.20
N LYS A 279 0.77 0.78 -20.33
CA LYS A 279 0.09 2.07 -20.50
C LYS A 279 -1.43 1.88 -20.51
N THR A 280 -1.94 0.86 -21.22
CA THR A 280 -3.38 0.54 -21.24
C THR A 280 -3.89 0.17 -19.85
N GLU A 281 -3.16 -0.68 -19.11
CA GLU A 281 -3.52 -1.04 -17.73
C GLU A 281 -3.54 0.17 -16.80
N LEU A 282 -2.56 1.06 -16.91
CA LEU A 282 -2.53 2.30 -16.11
C LEU A 282 -3.72 3.21 -16.48
N THR A 283 -4.04 3.35 -17.77
CA THR A 283 -5.22 4.10 -18.23
C THR A 283 -6.49 3.53 -17.61
N GLN A 284 -6.70 2.22 -17.71
CA GLN A 284 -7.87 1.54 -17.13
C GLN A 284 -7.94 1.69 -15.61
N ASN A 285 -6.81 1.64 -14.91
CA ASN A 285 -6.76 1.83 -13.46
C ASN A 285 -7.19 3.26 -13.07
N ILE A 286 -6.74 4.28 -13.81
CA ILE A 286 -7.16 5.66 -13.58
C ILE A 286 -8.65 5.83 -13.89
N GLU A 287 -9.13 5.29 -15.01
CA GLU A 287 -10.57 5.31 -15.37
C GLU A 287 -11.45 4.58 -14.35
N ASN A 288 -10.97 3.45 -13.82
CA ASN A 288 -11.69 2.68 -12.81
C ASN A 288 -11.79 3.41 -11.47
N SER A 289 -10.83 4.27 -11.12
CA SER A 289 -10.94 5.11 -9.92
C SER A 289 -12.16 6.05 -9.97
N LEU A 290 -12.61 6.44 -11.17
CA LEU A 290 -13.83 7.20 -11.38
C LEU A 290 -15.13 6.40 -11.16
N LYS A 291 -15.02 5.07 -10.96
CA LYS A 291 -16.13 4.15 -10.63
C LYS A 291 -16.11 3.71 -9.18
N ASP A 292 -15.14 4.18 -8.39
CA ASP A 292 -15.07 3.93 -6.96
C ASP A 292 -16.31 4.47 -6.23
N ARG A 293 -16.52 4.02 -5.00
CA ARG A 293 -17.66 4.48 -4.19
C ARG A 293 -17.62 6.00 -4.01
N PRO A 294 -18.76 6.69 -3.99
CA PRO A 294 -18.82 8.16 -3.93
C PRO A 294 -17.94 8.79 -2.86
N TYR A 295 -17.88 8.24 -1.65
CA TYR A 295 -17.04 8.77 -0.59
C TYR A 295 -15.53 8.63 -0.88
N GLN A 296 -15.11 7.60 -1.63
CA GLN A 296 -13.71 7.38 -2.00
C GLN A 296 -13.27 8.41 -3.07
N GLN A 297 -14.13 8.64 -4.07
CA GLN A 297 -13.90 9.70 -5.06
C GLN A 297 -13.84 11.08 -4.39
N ALA A 298 -14.76 11.36 -3.44
CA ALA A 298 -14.75 12.62 -2.70
C ALA A 298 -13.48 12.81 -1.83
N LEU A 299 -12.93 11.72 -1.26
CA LEU A 299 -11.66 11.75 -0.55
C LEU A 299 -10.47 12.00 -1.49
N GLY A 300 -10.46 11.36 -2.66
CA GLY A 300 -9.45 11.63 -3.70
C GLY A 300 -9.48 13.11 -4.11
N HIS A 301 -10.68 13.62 -4.37
CA HIS A 301 -10.86 15.03 -4.76
C HIS A 301 -10.49 16.03 -3.66
N LEU A 302 -10.71 15.71 -2.39
CA LEU A 302 -10.18 16.49 -1.27
C LEU A 302 -8.65 16.60 -1.32
N GLN A 303 -7.96 15.51 -1.66
CA GLN A 303 -6.52 15.51 -1.82
C GLN A 303 -6.09 16.33 -3.05
N ASP A 304 -6.79 16.20 -4.18
CA ASP A 304 -6.52 16.96 -5.41
C ASP A 304 -6.68 18.48 -5.17
N THR A 305 -7.65 18.87 -4.34
CA THR A 305 -7.91 20.27 -3.97
C THR A 305 -6.82 20.86 -3.06
N LEU A 306 -6.29 20.05 -2.14
CA LEU A 306 -5.39 20.55 -1.09
C LEU A 306 -3.90 20.36 -1.39
N VAL A 307 -3.52 19.36 -2.19
CA VAL A 307 -2.12 18.97 -2.38
C VAL A 307 -1.66 19.29 -3.80
N SER A 308 -0.67 20.13 -3.95
CA SER A 308 -0.20 20.63 -5.26
C SER A 308 0.33 19.55 -6.24
N SER A 309 0.58 18.37 -5.75
CA SER A 309 1.07 17.21 -6.54
C SER A 309 0.02 16.13 -6.77
N ALA A 310 -1.18 16.33 -6.27
CA ALA A 310 -2.34 15.50 -6.56
C ALA A 310 -3.05 16.07 -7.79
N TRP A 311 -3.47 15.19 -8.69
CA TRP A 311 -4.03 15.58 -9.98
C TRP A 311 -5.31 14.80 -10.24
N PRO A 312 -6.40 15.46 -10.65
CA PRO A 312 -7.63 14.79 -11.06
C PRO A 312 -7.41 13.76 -12.18
N ALA A 313 -8.26 12.76 -12.23
CA ALA A 313 -8.10 11.64 -13.16
C ALA A 313 -8.07 12.08 -14.64
N ASP A 314 -8.89 13.06 -15.02
CA ASP A 314 -8.92 13.61 -16.38
C ASP A 314 -7.60 14.30 -16.78
N VAL A 315 -6.98 15.02 -15.84
CA VAL A 315 -5.66 15.63 -16.02
C VAL A 315 -4.58 14.56 -16.14
N GLN A 316 -4.64 13.52 -15.32
CA GLN A 316 -3.72 12.38 -15.40
C GLN A 316 -3.86 11.63 -16.73
N LEU A 317 -5.10 11.36 -17.18
CA LEU A 317 -5.37 10.68 -18.45
C LEU A 317 -4.85 11.50 -19.64
N ALA A 318 -5.11 12.81 -19.66
CA ALA A 318 -4.61 13.70 -20.71
C ALA A 318 -3.07 13.72 -20.75
N ALA A 319 -2.41 13.80 -19.59
CA ALA A 319 -0.96 13.75 -19.52
C ALA A 319 -0.40 12.38 -19.93
N LEU A 320 -1.07 11.29 -19.57
CA LEU A 320 -0.67 9.93 -19.93
C LEU A 320 -0.79 9.66 -21.43
N ASP A 321 -1.80 10.22 -22.11
CA ASP A 321 -1.99 10.04 -23.54
C ASP A 321 -0.77 10.52 -24.34
N GLU A 322 -0.13 11.61 -23.93
CA GLU A 322 1.06 12.20 -24.55
C GLU A 322 2.36 11.40 -24.30
N VAL A 323 2.33 10.36 -23.45
CA VAL A 323 3.54 9.58 -23.14
C VAL A 323 3.83 8.56 -24.24
N THR A 324 5.04 8.60 -24.78
CA THR A 324 5.58 7.66 -25.78
C THR A 324 6.81 6.95 -25.24
N VAL A 325 7.25 5.86 -25.90
CA VAL A 325 8.49 5.15 -25.53
C VAL A 325 9.69 6.09 -25.52
N ASP A 326 9.82 6.93 -26.58
CA ASP A 326 10.96 7.83 -26.75
C ASP A 326 11.00 8.91 -25.67
N ASN A 327 9.85 9.60 -25.43
CA ASN A 327 9.84 10.67 -24.43
C ASN A 327 9.93 10.14 -22.99
N LEU A 328 9.45 8.94 -22.71
CA LEU A 328 9.59 8.30 -21.40
C LEU A 328 11.04 7.88 -21.14
N GLY A 329 11.75 7.36 -22.15
CA GLY A 329 13.18 7.05 -22.07
C GLY A 329 14.03 8.30 -21.81
N ALA A 330 13.77 9.38 -22.56
CA ALA A 330 14.46 10.65 -22.36
C ALA A 330 14.17 11.28 -20.98
N TRP A 331 12.94 11.18 -20.51
CA TRP A 331 12.53 11.63 -19.19
C TRP A 331 13.25 10.83 -18.08
N ARG A 332 13.32 9.50 -18.17
CA ARG A 332 14.06 8.66 -17.22
C ARG A 332 15.53 9.11 -17.13
N ASP A 333 16.19 9.31 -18.27
CA ASP A 333 17.60 9.74 -18.30
C ASP A 333 17.79 11.12 -17.67
N ALA A 334 16.83 12.01 -17.84
CA ALA A 334 16.82 13.31 -17.18
C ALA A 334 16.57 13.19 -15.67
N TYR A 335 15.62 12.37 -15.26
CA TYR A 335 15.28 12.12 -13.86
C TYR A 335 16.49 11.61 -13.06
N PHE A 336 17.17 10.57 -13.57
CA PHE A 336 18.33 9.95 -12.91
C PHE A 336 19.66 10.68 -13.15
N LYS A 337 19.63 11.88 -13.77
CA LYS A 337 20.84 12.68 -14.02
C LYS A 337 21.51 13.17 -12.75
N GLN A 338 20.72 13.55 -11.74
CA GLN A 338 21.17 13.94 -10.41
C GLN A 338 20.12 13.51 -9.39
N ILE A 339 20.53 12.69 -8.41
CA ILE A 339 19.64 12.11 -7.41
C ILE A 339 20.13 12.45 -6.00
N ASN A 340 19.24 12.96 -5.19
CA ASN A 340 19.42 13.00 -3.73
C ASN A 340 18.84 11.71 -3.13
N VAL A 341 19.61 11.05 -2.28
CA VAL A 341 19.23 9.77 -1.66
C VAL A 341 19.05 9.96 -0.17
N GLU A 342 17.91 9.55 0.33
CA GLU A 342 17.68 9.35 1.77
C GLU A 342 17.40 7.88 2.02
N ALA A 343 18.16 7.25 2.90
CA ALA A 343 18.11 5.81 3.11
C ALA A 343 18.17 5.45 4.59
N ILE A 344 17.44 4.41 4.97
CA ILE A 344 17.49 3.82 6.29
C ILE A 344 17.53 2.29 6.21
N LEU A 345 18.43 1.70 6.99
CA LEU A 345 18.54 0.25 7.19
C LEU A 345 18.19 -0.06 8.63
N VAL A 346 17.29 -1.02 8.84
CA VAL A 346 16.78 -1.40 10.17
C VAL A 346 16.79 -2.92 10.31
N GLY A 347 17.23 -3.43 11.45
CA GLY A 347 17.17 -4.86 11.77
C GLY A 347 18.54 -5.52 11.91
N ASN A 348 18.68 -6.76 11.44
CA ASN A 348 19.91 -7.54 11.52
C ASN A 348 20.96 -7.05 10.51
N VAL A 349 21.42 -5.83 10.69
CA VAL A 349 22.33 -5.14 9.76
C VAL A 349 23.53 -4.57 10.50
N THR A 350 24.71 -4.77 9.91
CA THR A 350 25.96 -4.20 10.42
C THR A 350 26.34 -2.94 9.65
N ARG A 351 27.28 -2.16 10.22
CA ARG A 351 27.88 -1.03 9.51
C ARG A 351 28.53 -1.44 8.19
N SER A 352 29.14 -2.62 8.11
CA SER A 352 29.78 -3.09 6.87
C SER A 352 28.78 -3.31 5.74
N VAL A 353 27.56 -3.77 6.06
CA VAL A 353 26.46 -3.88 5.10
C VAL A 353 26.00 -2.49 4.66
N ALA A 354 25.82 -1.55 5.58
CA ALA A 354 25.46 -0.18 5.26
C ALA A 354 26.51 0.49 4.34
N ASP A 355 27.81 0.28 4.61
CA ASP A 355 28.89 0.76 3.74
C ASP A 355 28.88 0.09 2.36
N ALA A 356 28.45 -1.17 2.26
CA ALA A 356 28.30 -1.85 0.97
C ALA A 356 27.10 -1.31 0.18
N VAL A 357 25.98 -1.06 0.84
CA VAL A 357 24.80 -0.39 0.24
C VAL A 357 25.20 0.99 -0.30
N LYS A 358 25.92 1.80 0.50
CA LYS A 358 26.41 3.11 0.05
C LYS A 358 27.26 3.00 -1.22
N ARG A 359 28.24 2.09 -1.24
CA ARG A 359 29.07 1.90 -2.45
C ARG A 359 28.24 1.55 -3.66
N GLU A 360 27.20 0.73 -3.50
CA GLU A 360 26.31 0.38 -4.61
C GLU A 360 25.50 1.59 -5.10
N LEU A 361 24.98 2.40 -4.18
CA LEU A 361 24.28 3.65 -4.51
C LEU A 361 25.19 4.60 -5.29
N GLN A 362 26.43 4.82 -4.82
CA GLN A 362 27.41 5.70 -5.50
C GLN A 362 27.85 5.16 -6.86
N LYS A 363 27.89 3.86 -7.04
CA LYS A 363 28.25 3.20 -8.30
C LYS A 363 27.13 3.34 -9.34
N THR A 364 25.87 3.19 -8.90
CA THR A 364 24.72 3.08 -9.80
C THR A 364 24.05 4.45 -10.05
N LEU A 365 24.05 5.34 -9.05
CA LEU A 365 23.39 6.63 -9.12
C LEU A 365 24.39 7.77 -9.24
N LYS A 366 24.03 8.79 -9.99
CA LYS A 366 24.72 10.10 -9.99
C LYS A 366 24.17 10.94 -8.87
N THR A 367 24.71 10.76 -7.67
CA THR A 367 24.21 11.44 -6.48
C THR A 367 24.67 12.89 -6.38
N ALA A 368 23.83 13.78 -5.84
CA ALA A 368 24.11 15.19 -5.65
C ALA A 368 23.35 15.74 -4.44
N THR A 369 23.95 16.75 -3.79
CA THR A 369 23.29 17.47 -2.69
C THR A 369 22.47 18.63 -3.24
N PHE A 370 21.18 18.60 -3.04
CA PHE A 370 20.24 19.68 -3.32
C PHE A 370 19.01 19.52 -2.42
N GLU A 371 18.19 20.57 -2.32
CA GLU A 371 16.90 20.48 -1.63
C GLU A 371 15.83 20.02 -2.64
N PRO A 372 15.28 18.81 -2.49
CA PRO A 372 14.24 18.31 -3.39
C PRO A 372 12.95 19.11 -3.26
N GLN A 373 12.24 19.31 -4.37
CA GLN A 373 10.91 19.89 -4.33
C GLN A 373 9.94 18.98 -3.56
N ARG A 374 9.11 19.59 -2.71
CA ARG A 374 8.06 18.91 -1.95
C ARG A 374 6.69 19.43 -2.35
N PRO A 375 5.63 18.61 -2.21
CA PRO A 375 4.27 19.09 -2.36
C PRO A 375 3.97 20.27 -1.44
N VAL A 376 3.17 21.20 -1.93
CA VAL A 376 2.68 22.35 -1.15
C VAL A 376 1.23 22.11 -0.78
N ILE A 377 0.86 22.45 0.45
CA ILE A 377 -0.52 22.36 0.93
C ILE A 377 -1.22 23.70 0.76
N THR A 378 -2.40 23.65 0.14
CA THR A 378 -3.31 24.79 0.07
C THR A 378 -4.02 24.95 1.41
N ILE A 379 -3.99 26.14 1.98
CA ILE A 379 -4.76 26.49 3.17
C ILE A 379 -6.11 27.04 2.75
N ALA A 380 -7.19 26.41 3.23
CA ALA A 380 -8.57 26.82 2.96
C ALA A 380 -8.92 28.08 3.79
N ASN A 381 -8.64 29.27 3.24
CA ASN A 381 -8.95 30.56 3.88
C ASN A 381 -10.39 31.05 3.63
N SER A 382 -11.17 30.31 2.86
CA SER A 382 -12.58 30.53 2.56
C SER A 382 -13.22 29.16 2.26
N PRO A 383 -14.55 29.05 2.27
CA PRO A 383 -15.22 27.81 1.88
C PRO A 383 -14.82 27.37 0.48
N ILE A 384 -14.46 26.10 0.35
CA ILE A 384 -14.26 25.40 -0.92
C ILE A 384 -15.33 24.33 -0.98
N GLU A 385 -16.31 24.52 -1.87
CA GLU A 385 -17.43 23.60 -2.03
C GLU A 385 -17.48 23.06 -3.45
N GLU A 386 -17.48 21.74 -3.55
CA GLU A 386 -17.54 21.06 -4.85
C GLU A 386 -18.55 19.93 -4.84
N ILE A 387 -19.29 19.83 -5.95
CA ILE A 387 -20.27 18.76 -6.18
C ILE A 387 -19.73 17.89 -7.30
N LEU A 388 -19.39 16.64 -6.97
CA LEU A 388 -18.89 15.69 -7.95
C LEU A 388 -20.05 15.08 -8.77
N PRO A 389 -19.93 15.03 -10.10
CA PRO A 389 -20.95 14.48 -10.99
C PRO A 389 -20.90 12.94 -11.00
N ILE A 390 -21.13 12.31 -9.85
CA ILE A 390 -21.06 10.86 -9.69
C ILE A 390 -22.46 10.26 -9.91
N ASP A 391 -22.58 9.35 -10.88
CA ASP A 391 -23.81 8.58 -11.11
C ASP A 391 -23.89 7.40 -10.14
N HIS A 392 -24.46 7.66 -8.97
CA HIS A 392 -24.67 6.66 -7.91
C HIS A 392 -26.01 6.91 -7.20
N ASN A 393 -26.54 5.84 -6.57
CA ASN A 393 -27.80 5.97 -5.82
C ASN A 393 -27.61 6.78 -4.53
N ASP A 394 -26.49 6.54 -3.84
CA ASP A 394 -26.18 7.17 -2.56
C ASP A 394 -25.59 8.58 -2.76
N ALA A 395 -25.98 9.49 -1.91
CA ALA A 395 -25.26 10.74 -1.72
C ALA A 395 -24.01 10.52 -0.87
N SER A 396 -22.99 11.34 -1.05
CA SER A 396 -21.81 11.35 -0.18
C SER A 396 -21.41 12.76 0.21
N MET A 397 -20.75 12.84 1.35
CA MET A 397 -20.17 14.06 1.90
C MET A 397 -18.80 13.76 2.50
N VAL A 398 -17.80 14.54 2.13
CA VAL A 398 -16.53 14.67 2.82
C VAL A 398 -16.41 16.13 3.23
N PHE A 399 -16.38 16.37 4.54
CA PHE A 399 -16.23 17.68 5.14
C PHE A 399 -14.93 17.74 5.92
N TYR A 400 -14.08 18.73 5.62
CA TYR A 400 -12.74 18.84 6.19
C TYR A 400 -12.51 20.25 6.77
N LEU A 401 -12.06 20.28 8.01
CA LEU A 401 -11.74 21.48 8.78
C LEU A 401 -10.24 21.48 9.08
N GLN A 402 -9.48 22.26 8.33
CA GLN A 402 -8.03 22.32 8.41
C GLN A 402 -7.56 23.15 9.60
N ASN A 403 -6.46 22.74 10.24
CA ASN A 403 -5.81 23.56 11.26
C ASN A 403 -5.13 24.78 10.64
N ASP A 404 -4.86 25.83 11.46
CA ASP A 404 -4.23 27.07 10.99
C ASP A 404 -2.75 26.89 10.67
N ASP A 405 -2.10 25.95 11.36
CA ASP A 405 -0.68 25.67 11.23
C ASP A 405 -0.39 24.16 11.33
N ASP A 406 0.86 23.79 11.06
CA ASP A 406 1.38 22.42 11.05
C ASP A 406 2.04 22.02 12.38
N THR A 407 1.79 22.76 13.47
CA THR A 407 2.41 22.48 14.76
C THR A 407 1.90 21.16 15.38
N LEU A 408 2.78 20.51 16.14
CA LEU A 408 2.37 19.34 16.93
C LEU A 408 1.26 19.64 17.95
N ALA A 409 1.18 20.88 18.43
CA ALA A 409 0.11 21.30 19.33
C ALA A 409 -1.26 21.26 18.63
N GLN A 410 -1.35 21.73 17.39
CA GLN A 410 -2.58 21.64 16.60
C GLN A 410 -2.91 20.19 16.23
N THR A 411 -1.90 19.43 15.83
CA THR A 411 -2.06 18.00 15.56
C THR A 411 -2.56 17.24 16.80
N ALA A 412 -2.02 17.53 17.99
CA ALA A 412 -2.47 16.92 19.24
C ALA A 412 -3.94 17.23 19.54
N LYS A 413 -4.37 18.48 19.37
CA LYS A 413 -5.77 18.88 19.58
C LYS A 413 -6.72 18.22 18.58
N SER A 414 -6.38 18.19 17.29
CA SER A 414 -7.21 17.54 16.28
C SER A 414 -7.30 16.02 16.51
N GLN A 415 -6.19 15.37 16.87
CA GLN A 415 -6.20 13.93 17.17
C GLN A 415 -7.01 13.61 18.43
N LEU A 416 -6.84 14.39 19.51
CA LEU A 416 -7.59 14.16 20.74
C LEU A 416 -9.09 14.43 20.55
N LEU A 417 -9.45 15.52 19.87
CA LEU A 417 -10.85 15.79 19.57
C LEU A 417 -11.44 14.69 18.66
N GLY A 418 -10.73 14.33 17.59
CA GLY A 418 -11.16 13.25 16.69
C GLY A 418 -11.35 11.91 17.41
N HIS A 419 -10.45 11.57 18.34
CA HIS A 419 -10.54 10.37 19.18
C HIS A 419 -11.80 10.39 20.07
N ILE A 420 -12.12 11.52 20.68
CA ILE A 420 -13.29 11.67 21.57
C ILE A 420 -14.59 11.63 20.77
N ILE A 421 -14.68 12.37 19.66
CA ILE A 421 -15.96 12.53 18.94
C ILE A 421 -16.23 11.41 17.91
N GLY A 422 -15.20 10.71 17.42
CA GLY A 422 -15.35 9.73 16.34
C GLY A 422 -16.35 8.61 16.66
N PRO A 423 -16.21 7.88 17.78
CA PRO A 423 -17.16 6.84 18.16
C PRO A 423 -18.60 7.35 18.32
N GLN A 424 -18.76 8.60 18.73
CA GLN A 424 -20.05 9.23 18.97
C GLN A 424 -20.70 9.70 17.67
N TYR A 425 -19.90 10.22 16.74
CA TYR A 425 -20.35 10.56 15.39
C TYR A 425 -20.91 9.31 14.71
N PHE A 426 -20.19 8.21 14.80
CA PHE A 426 -20.63 6.94 14.29
C PHE A 426 -21.93 6.45 14.96
N SER A 427 -22.00 6.46 16.30
CA SER A 427 -23.19 6.01 17.03
C SER A 427 -24.41 6.88 16.68
N SER A 428 -24.26 8.20 16.76
CA SER A 428 -25.35 9.14 16.52
C SER A 428 -25.88 9.09 15.09
N LEU A 429 -24.99 9.16 14.10
CA LEU A 429 -25.43 9.31 12.70
C LEU A 429 -25.68 7.98 12.00
N ARG A 430 -24.92 6.92 12.35
CA ARG A 430 -25.14 5.60 11.78
C ARG A 430 -26.17 4.78 12.54
N THR A 431 -26.03 4.69 13.88
CA THR A 431 -26.86 3.77 14.67
C THR A 431 -28.22 4.37 14.99
N ASP A 432 -28.24 5.59 15.55
CA ASP A 432 -29.47 6.23 16.03
C ASP A 432 -30.28 6.84 14.87
N GLN A 433 -29.62 7.59 13.98
CA GLN A 433 -30.28 8.29 12.87
C GLN A 433 -30.32 7.47 11.58
N GLN A 434 -29.55 6.37 11.47
CA GLN A 434 -29.50 5.46 10.33
C GLN A 434 -29.25 6.14 8.98
N LEU A 435 -28.41 7.19 9.00
CA LEU A 435 -28.13 7.99 7.78
C LEU A 435 -27.31 7.22 6.74
N GLY A 436 -26.49 6.24 7.13
CA GLY A 436 -25.68 5.45 6.21
C GLY A 436 -24.81 4.43 6.93
N TYR A 437 -24.14 3.58 6.18
CA TYR A 437 -23.19 2.61 6.77
C TYR A 437 -21.72 3.04 6.62
N VAL A 438 -21.42 4.06 5.85
CA VAL A 438 -20.13 4.74 5.86
C VAL A 438 -20.31 6.04 6.62
N VAL A 439 -19.91 6.05 7.88
CA VAL A 439 -19.95 7.22 8.78
C VAL A 439 -18.66 7.23 9.59
N ASN A 440 -17.86 8.28 9.46
CA ASN A 440 -16.59 8.42 10.17
C ASN A 440 -16.26 9.88 10.48
N ALA A 441 -15.74 10.11 11.68
CA ALA A 441 -15.10 11.38 12.04
C ALA A 441 -13.74 11.08 12.65
N SER A 442 -12.68 11.72 12.16
CA SER A 442 -11.31 11.49 12.63
C SER A 442 -10.42 12.67 12.30
N ALA A 443 -9.28 12.77 12.98
CA ALA A 443 -8.20 13.62 12.50
C ALA A 443 -7.62 13.07 11.20
N MET A 444 -7.20 13.95 10.30
CA MET A 444 -6.50 13.64 9.06
C MET A 444 -5.36 14.63 8.86
N THR A 445 -4.25 14.15 8.30
CA THR A 445 -3.08 14.97 8.02
C THR A 445 -2.72 14.83 6.54
N PHE A 446 -2.56 15.96 5.85
CA PHE A 446 -1.96 16.05 4.52
C PHE A 446 -0.58 16.66 4.67
N GLU A 447 0.47 15.95 4.23
CA GLU A 447 1.86 16.31 4.49
C GLU A 447 2.07 16.53 6.00
N GLN A 448 2.18 17.75 6.48
CA GLN A 448 2.31 18.07 7.90
C GLN A 448 1.09 18.83 8.48
N HIS A 449 0.14 19.23 7.62
CA HIS A 449 -1.06 19.95 8.05
C HIS A 449 -2.18 18.99 8.46
N SER A 450 -2.54 19.03 9.72
CA SER A 450 -3.64 18.25 10.28
C SER A 450 -4.96 19.00 10.27
N GLY A 451 -6.05 18.27 10.48
CA GLY A 451 -7.40 18.80 10.59
C GLY A 451 -8.40 17.73 11.00
N LEU A 452 -9.67 18.08 11.03
CA LEU A 452 -10.77 17.15 11.31
C LEU A 452 -11.52 16.84 10.01
N ARG A 453 -11.76 15.58 9.76
CA ARG A 453 -12.47 15.06 8.60
C ARG A 453 -13.72 14.32 9.04
N PHE A 454 -14.84 14.59 8.33
CA PHE A 454 -16.12 13.93 8.49
C PHE A 454 -16.52 13.31 7.16
N ILE A 455 -16.98 12.06 7.19
CA ILE A 455 -17.41 11.31 6.01
C ILE A 455 -18.77 10.70 6.28
N ILE A 456 -19.69 10.85 5.33
CA ILE A 456 -20.93 10.08 5.30
C ILE A 456 -21.23 9.69 3.85
N GLN A 457 -21.61 8.42 3.63
CA GLN A 457 -22.29 7.99 2.42
C GLN A 457 -23.66 7.44 2.79
N SER A 458 -24.71 7.95 2.15
CA SER A 458 -26.09 7.73 2.54
C SER A 458 -26.99 7.35 1.37
N PRO A 459 -27.75 6.25 1.49
CA PRO A 459 -28.83 5.92 0.58
C PRO A 459 -30.14 6.65 0.91
N SER A 460 -30.23 7.32 2.06
CA SER A 460 -31.50 7.79 2.64
C SER A 460 -31.60 9.31 2.88
N ALA A 461 -30.47 10.04 2.73
CA ALA A 461 -30.44 11.49 2.95
C ALA A 461 -29.62 12.20 1.84
N PRO A 462 -30.05 13.39 1.38
CA PRO A 462 -29.28 14.17 0.42
C PRO A 462 -28.05 14.81 1.08
N ALA A 463 -27.03 15.13 0.28
CA ALA A 463 -25.73 15.64 0.75
C ALA A 463 -25.85 16.89 1.65
N ALA A 464 -26.75 17.82 1.33
CA ALA A 464 -26.99 19.01 2.14
C ALA A 464 -27.46 18.65 3.57
N ALA A 465 -28.38 17.68 3.70
CA ALA A 465 -28.82 17.21 5.00
C ALA A 465 -27.70 16.50 5.79
N LEU A 466 -26.80 15.78 5.12
CA LEU A 466 -25.64 15.15 5.76
C LEU A 466 -24.69 16.21 6.35
N HIS A 467 -24.48 17.31 5.64
CA HIS A 467 -23.67 18.43 6.13
C HIS A 467 -24.34 19.11 7.33
N GLU A 468 -25.65 19.43 7.24
CA GLU A 468 -26.42 20.00 8.34
C GLU A 468 -26.35 19.11 9.59
N LYS A 469 -26.56 17.79 9.46
CA LYS A 469 -26.47 16.85 10.58
C LYS A 469 -25.06 16.77 11.18
N THR A 470 -24.02 16.97 10.39
CA THR A 470 -22.65 17.04 10.87
C THR A 470 -22.42 18.32 11.69
N LEU A 471 -22.94 19.47 11.24
CA LEU A 471 -22.88 20.74 11.99
C LEU A 471 -23.68 20.70 13.29
N GLU A 472 -24.89 20.11 13.26
CA GLU A 472 -25.71 19.87 14.47
C GLU A 472 -24.94 19.02 15.48
N PHE A 473 -24.32 17.92 15.01
CA PHE A 473 -23.51 17.04 15.85
C PHE A 473 -22.31 17.79 16.47
N LEU A 474 -21.55 18.54 15.67
CA LEU A 474 -20.42 19.33 16.17
C LEU A 474 -20.86 20.37 17.21
N THR A 475 -21.97 21.06 16.98
CA THR A 475 -22.53 22.01 17.92
C THR A 475 -22.89 21.36 19.25
N ALA A 476 -23.51 20.18 19.21
CA ALA A 476 -23.84 19.42 20.40
C ALA A 476 -22.61 18.97 21.22
N GLN A 477 -21.45 18.80 20.57
CA GLN A 477 -20.19 18.48 21.27
C GLN A 477 -19.73 19.61 22.21
N THR A 478 -20.15 20.86 22.00
CA THR A 478 -19.81 21.98 22.89
C THR A 478 -20.35 21.74 24.30
N GLU A 479 -21.61 21.38 24.41
CA GLU A 479 -22.23 21.07 25.70
C GLU A 479 -21.66 19.79 26.31
N ARG A 480 -21.44 18.77 25.48
CA ARG A 480 -20.85 17.50 25.93
C ARG A 480 -19.46 17.70 26.52
N LEU A 481 -18.55 18.39 25.83
CA LEU A 481 -17.20 18.67 26.34
C LEU A 481 -17.25 19.58 27.57
N ALA A 482 -18.27 20.47 27.68
CA ALA A 482 -18.46 21.27 28.87
C ALA A 482 -18.86 20.46 30.11
N ASN A 483 -19.65 19.40 29.92
CA ASN A 483 -20.13 18.51 30.97
C ASN A 483 -19.26 17.27 31.20
N MET A 484 -18.22 17.04 30.38
CA MET A 484 -17.28 15.92 30.51
C MET A 484 -16.53 16.03 31.85
N THR A 485 -16.48 14.95 32.60
CA THR A 485 -15.72 14.92 33.87
C THR A 485 -14.22 14.91 33.62
N GLU A 486 -13.44 15.30 34.61
CA GLU A 486 -11.96 15.21 34.55
C GLU A 486 -11.47 13.78 34.34
N ASP A 487 -12.14 12.81 34.97
CA ASP A 487 -11.81 11.37 34.82
C ASP A 487 -12.08 10.89 33.38
N GLU A 488 -13.25 11.20 32.81
CA GLU A 488 -13.59 10.85 31.43
C GLU A 488 -12.63 11.49 30.42
N TYR A 489 -12.23 12.75 30.66
CA TYR A 489 -11.24 13.42 29.82
C TYR A 489 -9.87 12.71 29.91
N ALA A 490 -9.42 12.41 31.13
CA ALA A 490 -8.15 11.75 31.38
C ALA A 490 -8.12 10.34 30.76
N GLU A 491 -9.22 9.59 30.83
CA GLU A 491 -9.32 8.26 30.20
C GLU A 491 -9.15 8.34 28.66
N ASN A 492 -9.81 9.29 28.01
CA ASN A 492 -9.66 9.49 26.55
C ASN A 492 -8.24 9.92 26.18
N GLN A 493 -7.66 10.86 26.93
CA GLN A 493 -6.30 11.35 26.71
C GLN A 493 -5.26 10.23 26.88
N GLN A 494 -5.36 9.47 27.99
CA GLN A 494 -4.44 8.35 28.26
C GLN A 494 -4.64 7.21 27.27
N GLY A 495 -5.88 6.93 26.86
CA GLY A 495 -6.18 5.93 25.84
C GLY A 495 -5.50 6.24 24.51
N LEU A 496 -5.60 7.49 24.05
CA LEU A 496 -4.92 7.93 22.83
C LEU A 496 -3.39 7.89 22.95
N ILE A 497 -2.83 8.32 24.10
CA ILE A 497 -1.39 8.26 24.35
C ILE A 497 -0.89 6.79 24.36
N ALA A 498 -1.64 5.91 25.02
CA ALA A 498 -1.29 4.49 25.08
C ALA A 498 -1.29 3.84 23.68
N GLN A 499 -2.29 4.16 22.86
CA GLN A 499 -2.37 3.71 21.47
C GLN A 499 -1.17 4.25 20.64
N LEU A 500 -0.86 5.54 20.77
CA LEU A 500 0.25 6.18 20.04
C LEU A 500 1.61 5.61 20.43
N LEU A 501 1.79 5.26 21.70
CA LEU A 501 3.03 4.72 22.25
C LEU A 501 3.06 3.18 22.30
N GLU A 502 2.10 2.50 21.71
CA GLU A 502 2.12 1.04 21.61
C GLU A 502 3.45 0.58 21.00
N LYS A 503 4.03 -0.47 21.58
CA LYS A 503 5.30 -1.02 21.08
C LYS A 503 5.11 -1.64 19.71
N ASP A 504 6.10 -1.44 18.86
CA ASP A 504 6.16 -2.10 17.56
C ASP A 504 6.16 -3.63 17.78
N LYS A 505 5.30 -4.35 17.08
CA LYS A 505 5.08 -5.81 17.25
C LYS A 505 6.11 -6.64 16.50
N ASN A 506 6.69 -6.08 15.45
CA ASN A 506 7.64 -6.74 14.57
C ASN A 506 8.61 -5.73 13.94
N LEU A 507 9.62 -6.26 13.28
CA LEU A 507 10.65 -5.45 12.62
C LEU A 507 10.07 -4.54 11.54
N GLY A 508 9.07 -5.02 10.79
CA GLY A 508 8.42 -4.24 9.73
C GLY A 508 7.73 -2.99 10.25
N GLU A 509 6.95 -3.09 11.35
CA GLU A 509 6.30 -1.94 12.00
C GLU A 509 7.33 -0.92 12.49
N ARG A 510 8.43 -1.38 13.11
CA ARG A 510 9.52 -0.51 13.56
C ARG A 510 10.20 0.22 12.42
N ALA A 511 10.56 -0.51 11.38
CA ALA A 511 11.23 0.06 10.21
C ALA A 511 10.34 1.07 9.49
N TRP A 512 9.05 0.76 9.34
CA TRP A 512 8.08 1.67 8.73
C TRP A 512 7.90 2.95 9.55
N ARG A 513 7.84 2.86 10.86
CA ARG A 513 7.77 4.02 11.75
C ARG A 513 9.01 4.92 11.62
N TYR A 514 10.20 4.34 11.63
CA TYR A 514 11.44 5.11 11.42
C TYR A 514 11.49 5.72 10.03
N TRP A 515 11.04 4.97 9.02
CA TRP A 515 10.95 5.49 7.66
C TRP A 515 10.00 6.68 7.55
N THR A 516 8.82 6.60 8.13
CA THR A 516 7.83 7.68 8.12
C THR A 516 8.37 8.93 8.81
N ASP A 517 8.99 8.78 9.98
CA ASP A 517 9.64 9.91 10.66
C ASP A 517 10.70 10.57 9.74
N LEU A 518 11.54 9.75 9.10
CA LEU A 518 12.61 10.24 8.21
C LEU A 518 12.06 10.94 6.97
N ASP A 519 11.09 10.34 6.29
CA ASP A 519 10.48 10.88 5.07
C ASP A 519 9.77 12.22 5.33
N ASP A 520 9.16 12.37 6.51
CA ASP A 520 8.56 13.61 7.01
C ASP A 520 9.60 14.63 7.54
N GLY A 521 10.91 14.28 7.57
CA GLY A 521 11.99 15.15 8.03
C GLY A 521 12.27 15.11 9.54
N TYR A 522 11.67 14.18 10.28
CA TYR A 522 11.92 14.00 11.74
C TYR A 522 13.13 13.10 11.99
N THR A 523 14.32 13.64 11.85
CA THR A 523 15.59 12.91 11.97
C THR A 523 15.96 12.47 13.39
N LYS A 524 15.18 12.85 14.40
CA LYS A 524 15.33 12.39 15.78
C LYS A 524 14.56 11.11 16.09
N PHE A 525 13.70 10.66 15.19
CA PHE A 525 12.89 9.45 15.30
C PHE A 525 12.07 9.35 16.60
N ASP A 526 11.58 10.48 17.08
CA ASP A 526 10.83 10.62 18.33
C ASP A 526 9.48 11.32 18.17
N ARG A 527 9.00 11.50 16.92
CA ARG A 527 7.75 12.23 16.60
C ARG A 527 6.56 11.75 17.41
N ARG A 528 6.36 10.42 17.52
CA ARG A 528 5.23 9.88 18.30
C ARG A 528 5.31 10.22 19.79
N ARG A 529 6.52 10.31 20.38
CA ARG A 529 6.71 10.75 21.78
C ARG A 529 6.46 12.24 21.94
N GLN A 530 6.93 13.05 21.00
CA GLN A 530 6.68 14.49 21.01
C GLN A 530 5.18 14.76 20.89
N LEU A 531 4.47 14.02 20.01
CA LEU A 531 3.02 14.13 19.86
C LEU A 531 2.28 13.65 21.11
N ALA A 532 2.70 12.54 21.74
CA ALA A 532 2.15 12.09 23.01
C ALA A 532 2.32 13.14 24.13
N THR A 533 3.49 13.78 24.20
CA THR A 533 3.74 14.89 25.14
C THR A 533 2.84 16.09 24.83
N ALA A 534 2.60 16.42 23.56
CA ALA A 534 1.70 17.51 23.19
C ALA A 534 0.23 17.18 23.54
N ILE A 535 -0.19 15.92 23.37
CA ILE A 535 -1.51 15.44 23.80
C ILE A 535 -1.64 15.54 25.33
N GLU A 536 -0.63 15.08 26.09
CA GLU A 536 -0.61 15.15 27.54
C GLU A 536 -0.67 16.60 28.07
N ALA A 537 -0.02 17.53 27.39
CA ALA A 537 -0.04 18.96 27.70
C ALA A 537 -1.37 19.65 27.36
N THR A 538 -2.22 19.04 26.52
CA THR A 538 -3.52 19.60 26.13
C THR A 538 -4.52 19.36 27.26
N ASN A 539 -5.01 20.42 27.88
CA ASN A 539 -6.05 20.31 28.90
C ASN A 539 -7.46 20.45 28.31
N GLN A 540 -8.49 20.14 29.12
CA GLN A 540 -9.87 20.17 28.70
C GLN A 540 -10.33 21.56 28.21
N SER A 541 -9.82 22.65 28.84
CA SER A 541 -10.12 24.03 28.41
C SER A 541 -9.56 24.32 27.03
N ASP A 542 -8.33 23.86 26.75
CA ASP A 542 -7.69 24.00 25.43
C ASP A 542 -8.49 23.27 24.34
N LEU A 543 -9.00 22.07 24.66
CA LEU A 543 -9.81 21.29 23.73
C LEU A 543 -11.17 21.92 23.45
N ARG A 544 -11.81 22.51 24.48
CA ARG A 544 -13.04 23.30 24.31
C ARG A 544 -12.83 24.54 23.44
N GLN A 545 -11.74 25.26 23.67
CA GLN A 545 -11.37 26.38 22.81
C GLN A 545 -11.10 25.96 21.39
N TYR A 546 -10.41 24.82 21.19
CA TYR A 546 -10.16 24.27 19.87
C TYR A 546 -11.46 23.88 19.15
N LEU A 547 -12.43 23.26 19.85
CA LEU A 547 -13.74 22.97 19.27
C LEU A 547 -14.50 24.28 18.90
N ALA A 548 -14.45 25.33 19.72
CA ALA A 548 -15.07 26.61 19.40
C ALA A 548 -14.46 27.22 18.10
N GLN A 549 -13.14 27.20 17.97
CA GLN A 549 -12.44 27.64 16.75
C GLN A 549 -12.80 26.76 15.55
N THR A 550 -12.95 25.46 15.75
CA THR A 550 -13.37 24.51 14.71
C THR A 550 -14.79 24.82 14.21
N LEU A 551 -15.71 25.21 15.11
CA LEU A 551 -17.07 25.63 14.73
C LEU A 551 -17.08 26.96 13.97
N GLU A 552 -16.23 27.92 14.35
CA GLU A 552 -16.10 29.19 13.60
C GLU A 552 -15.57 28.92 12.17
N LYS A 553 -14.64 27.97 12.03
CA LYS A 553 -14.15 27.53 10.71
C LYS A 553 -15.21 26.80 9.90
N ALA A 554 -16.06 26.02 10.54
CA ALA A 554 -17.15 25.31 9.87
C ALA A 554 -18.13 26.25 9.15
N ASP A 555 -18.16 27.54 9.53
CA ASP A 555 -18.96 28.59 8.87
C ASP A 555 -18.17 29.38 7.80
N SER A 556 -16.83 29.34 7.79
CA SER A 556 -16.06 30.32 7.02
C SER A 556 -14.80 29.79 6.32
N GLN A 557 -14.23 28.65 6.73
CA GLN A 557 -12.93 28.15 6.28
C GLN A 557 -12.92 26.62 6.28
N TYR A 558 -13.54 26.01 5.28
CA TYR A 558 -13.68 24.57 5.18
C TYR A 558 -13.56 24.07 3.75
N VAL A 559 -13.41 22.76 3.60
CA VAL A 559 -13.56 22.06 2.32
C VAL A 559 -14.74 21.10 2.44
N LEU A 560 -15.69 21.20 1.51
CA LEU A 560 -16.86 20.36 1.43
C LEU A 560 -16.96 19.76 0.03
N ILE A 561 -16.70 18.45 -0.06
CA ILE A 561 -16.83 17.70 -1.30
C ILE A 561 -18.04 16.78 -1.19
N THR A 562 -18.97 16.89 -2.13
CA THR A 562 -20.22 16.14 -2.10
C THR A 562 -20.51 15.44 -3.42
N SER A 563 -21.35 14.40 -3.37
CA SER A 563 -22.10 13.89 -4.51
C SER A 563 -23.58 13.80 -4.16
N LEU A 564 -24.45 14.14 -5.11
CA LEU A 564 -25.87 14.35 -4.80
C LEU A 564 -26.65 13.03 -4.60
N GLY A 565 -26.25 11.95 -5.27
CA GLY A 565 -27.07 10.73 -5.32
C GLY A 565 -28.45 10.96 -5.97
N LYS A 566 -29.29 9.95 -6.00
CA LYS A 566 -30.63 10.06 -6.61
C LYS A 566 -31.59 10.98 -5.85
N LEU A 567 -31.43 11.08 -4.52
CA LEU A 567 -32.31 11.92 -3.68
C LEU A 567 -32.05 13.41 -3.89
N GLY A 568 -30.76 13.80 -4.07
CA GLY A 568 -30.41 15.20 -4.30
C GLY A 568 -30.63 15.68 -5.74
N ALA A 569 -30.64 14.79 -6.71
CA ALA A 569 -30.94 15.13 -8.11
C ALA A 569 -32.40 15.57 -8.33
N THR A 570 -33.31 15.20 -7.43
CA THR A 570 -34.74 15.62 -7.49
C THR A 570 -34.97 17.02 -6.91
N GLU A 571 -34.05 17.55 -6.08
CA GLU A 571 -34.16 18.89 -5.49
C GLU A 571 -33.45 19.97 -6.33
N ALA A 572 -32.61 19.58 -7.29
CA ALA A 572 -31.83 20.48 -8.15
C ALA A 572 -32.55 20.83 -9.49
N LEU A 573 -33.74 20.29 -9.75
CA LEU A 573 -34.63 20.60 -10.87
C LEU A 573 -35.80 21.46 -10.40
#